data_729c912b4b24e0efec6e3bb485cae479
#
_entry.id   729c912b4b24e0efec6e3bb485cae479
#
_cell.length_a   1.000
_cell.length_b   1.000
_cell.length_c   1.000
_cell.angle_alpha   90.00
_cell.angle_beta   90.00
_cell.angle_gamma   90.00
#
_symmetry.space_group_name_H-M   'P 1'
#
loop_
_entity.id
_entity.type
_entity.pdbx_description
1 polymer ?
#
loop_
_entity_poly.entity_id
_entity_poly.type
_entity_poly.pdbx_seq_one_letter_code
_entity_poly.pdbx_strand_id
1 'polypeptide(L)'
;MQMAVIPTTLTELAPAKVRGGMGVLYWLSIKVGGLVVTSITRGTSSISSNAAWRTPFGLILVIPFMISWSIWFVPESPRWLLLRGRHAEALASLNRLKPKDTPEETIRGEFENLSEKVSHQLEKKRFRDLFTPQNRQRTLVVVAANFFQQATGQAFASQYGTVFVKQLKSINAFSVTLGTNAVDIGAIVISGSLIDRVGRRYASILHIITFKLLPGQAK
;
A
#
# COMPACT_ATOMS: atom_id res chain seq x y z
N MET A 1 -0.69 -4.72 -11.39
CA MET A 1 0.35 -3.70 -11.66
C MET A 1 0.34 -2.54 -10.67
N GLN A 2 -0.78 -1.90 -10.37
CA GLN A 2 -0.85 -0.74 -9.46
C GLN A 2 -0.32 -1.03 -8.04
N MET A 3 -0.56 -2.22 -7.49
CA MET A 3 -0.07 -2.61 -6.15
C MET A 3 1.45 -2.65 -6.01
N ALA A 4 2.20 -2.72 -7.11
CA ALA A 4 3.66 -2.68 -7.07
C ALA A 4 4.20 -1.27 -7.34
N VAL A 5 3.57 -0.52 -8.24
CA VAL A 5 4.03 0.81 -8.66
C VAL A 5 3.81 1.86 -7.56
N ILE A 6 2.60 1.92 -6.97
CA ILE A 6 2.25 2.95 -6.00
C ILE A 6 3.15 2.93 -4.75
N PRO A 7 3.36 1.78 -4.06
CA PRO A 7 4.26 1.75 -2.91
C PRO A 7 5.70 2.12 -3.26
N THR A 8 6.18 1.71 -4.44
CA THR A 8 7.54 2.04 -4.90
C THR A 8 7.67 3.54 -5.11
N THR A 9 6.74 4.16 -5.84
CA THR A 9 6.74 5.61 -6.07
C THR A 9 6.65 6.38 -4.75
N LEU A 10 5.76 5.99 -3.83
CA LEU A 10 5.65 6.62 -2.52
C LEU A 10 6.95 6.54 -1.72
N THR A 11 7.64 5.39 -1.74
CA THR A 11 8.91 5.23 -1.03
C THR A 11 10.08 5.98 -1.70
N GLU A 12 10.02 6.22 -2.99
CA GLU A 12 11.01 7.01 -3.72
C GLU A 12 10.84 8.52 -3.50
N LEU A 13 9.59 8.99 -3.44
CA LEU A 13 9.26 10.40 -3.20
C LEU A 13 9.39 10.79 -1.73
N ALA A 14 9.23 9.84 -0.81
CA ALA A 14 9.23 10.12 0.62
C ALA A 14 10.64 10.32 1.20
N PRO A 15 10.86 11.38 2.01
CA PRO A 15 12.08 11.54 2.81
C PRO A 15 12.32 10.31 3.70
N ALA A 16 13.61 10.03 3.97
CA ALA A 16 13.99 8.84 4.74
C ALA A 16 13.29 8.70 6.11
N LYS A 17 13.03 9.84 6.77
CA LYS A 17 12.37 9.90 8.09
C LYS A 17 10.92 9.43 8.08
N VAL A 18 10.16 9.66 7.01
CA VAL A 18 8.72 9.37 6.93
C VAL A 18 8.39 8.17 6.03
N ARG A 19 9.41 7.55 5.43
CA ARG A 19 9.23 6.43 4.49
C ARG A 19 8.47 5.25 5.07
N GLY A 20 8.68 4.93 6.36
CA GLY A 20 7.92 3.90 7.07
C GLY A 20 6.43 4.24 7.17
N GLY A 21 6.13 5.47 7.59
CA GLY A 21 4.77 5.98 7.72
C GLY A 21 4.01 6.00 6.38
N MET A 22 4.69 6.28 5.26
CA MET A 22 4.06 6.25 3.94
C MET A 22 3.55 4.85 3.55
N GLY A 23 4.27 3.79 3.95
CA GLY A 23 3.79 2.42 3.78
C GLY A 23 2.51 2.14 4.57
N VAL A 24 2.44 2.63 5.81
CA VAL A 24 1.24 2.50 6.66
C VAL A 24 0.07 3.29 6.06
N LEU A 25 0.29 4.52 5.61
CA LEU A 25 -0.72 5.35 4.96
C LEU A 25 -1.30 4.70 3.70
N TYR A 26 -0.47 4.01 2.91
CA TYR A 26 -0.93 3.27 1.75
C TYR A 26 -1.96 2.19 2.12
N TRP A 27 -1.64 1.34 3.11
CA TRP A 27 -2.55 0.30 3.57
C TRP A 27 -3.80 0.87 4.26
N LEU A 28 -3.63 1.95 5.02
CA LEU A 28 -4.74 2.66 5.66
C LEU A 28 -5.72 3.21 4.62
N SER A 29 -5.23 3.81 3.53
CA SER A 29 -6.06 4.35 2.44
C SER A 29 -6.92 3.26 1.79
N ILE A 30 -6.34 2.07 1.55
CA ILE A 30 -7.06 0.92 0.99
C ILE A 30 -8.20 0.50 1.94
N LYS A 31 -7.94 0.41 3.24
CA LYS A 31 -8.95 -0.02 4.22
C LYS A 31 -10.03 1.03 4.46
N VAL A 32 -9.67 2.31 4.48
CA VAL A 32 -10.65 3.42 4.55
C VAL A 32 -11.54 3.41 3.31
N GLY A 33 -10.97 3.24 2.11
CA GLY A 33 -11.75 3.08 0.89
C GLY A 33 -12.72 1.91 0.95
N GLY A 34 -12.26 0.76 1.45
CA GLY A 34 -13.10 -0.42 1.69
C GLY A 34 -14.23 -0.16 2.67
N LEU A 35 -13.95 0.55 3.76
CA LEU A 35 -14.97 0.95 4.75
C LEU A 35 -16.05 1.85 4.12
N VAL A 36 -15.66 2.85 3.35
CA VAL A 36 -16.59 3.75 2.65
C VAL A 36 -17.48 2.98 1.70
N VAL A 37 -16.92 2.13 0.83
CA VAL A 37 -17.69 1.33 -0.12
C VAL A 37 -18.64 0.37 0.60
N THR A 38 -18.19 -0.28 1.65
CA THR A 38 -19.03 -1.21 2.44
C THR A 38 -20.17 -0.48 3.14
N SER A 39 -19.94 0.73 3.67
CA SER A 39 -20.95 1.57 4.30
C SER A 39 -22.04 1.97 3.29
N ILE A 40 -21.62 2.39 2.10
CA ILE A 40 -22.54 2.75 1.02
C ILE A 40 -23.36 1.53 0.59
N THR A 41 -22.70 0.40 0.36
CA THR A 41 -23.36 -0.86 -0.04
C THR A 41 -24.35 -1.32 1.02
N ARG A 42 -24.03 -1.17 2.31
CA ARG A 42 -24.96 -1.45 3.39
C ARG A 42 -26.18 -0.51 3.35
N GLY A 43 -25.96 0.80 3.19
CA GLY A 43 -27.05 1.77 3.11
C GLY A 43 -27.97 1.54 1.92
N THR A 44 -27.42 1.12 0.78
CA THR A 44 -28.21 0.84 -0.43
C THR A 44 -28.82 -0.56 -0.46
N SER A 45 -28.39 -1.48 0.40
CA SER A 45 -28.88 -2.87 0.42
C SER A 45 -30.34 -3.01 0.82
N SER A 46 -30.94 -2.00 1.47
CA SER A 46 -32.38 -1.96 1.84
C SER A 46 -33.26 -1.38 0.75
N ILE A 47 -32.69 -0.84 -0.33
CA ILE A 47 -33.43 -0.25 -1.44
C ILE A 47 -33.88 -1.35 -2.40
N SER A 48 -35.19 -1.47 -2.65
CA SER A 48 -35.74 -2.48 -3.56
C SER A 48 -35.65 -2.12 -5.05
N SER A 49 -35.21 -0.90 -5.38
CA SER A 49 -35.09 -0.41 -6.75
C SER A 49 -33.71 -0.67 -7.35
N ASN A 50 -33.57 -0.50 -8.67
CA ASN A 50 -32.28 -0.59 -9.38
C ASN A 50 -31.20 0.39 -8.85
N ALA A 51 -31.56 1.37 -8.04
CA ALA A 51 -30.62 2.28 -7.39
C ALA A 51 -29.69 1.54 -6.39
N ALA A 52 -30.13 0.42 -5.82
CA ALA A 52 -29.36 -0.39 -4.87
C ALA A 52 -27.96 -0.76 -5.37
N TRP A 53 -27.86 -1.16 -6.63
CA TRP A 53 -26.58 -1.55 -7.23
C TRP A 53 -25.94 -0.44 -8.08
N ARG A 54 -26.76 0.44 -8.68
CA ARG A 54 -26.24 1.55 -9.52
C ARG A 54 -25.43 2.56 -8.71
N THR A 55 -25.86 2.86 -7.48
CA THR A 55 -25.18 3.83 -6.61
C THR A 55 -23.73 3.40 -6.25
N PRO A 56 -23.46 2.19 -5.75
CA PRO A 56 -22.09 1.73 -5.51
C PRO A 56 -21.24 1.71 -6.79
N PHE A 57 -21.79 1.24 -7.91
CA PHE A 57 -21.07 1.20 -9.18
C PHE A 57 -20.76 2.60 -9.72
N GLY A 58 -21.68 3.55 -9.61
CA GLY A 58 -21.43 4.94 -9.99
C GLY A 58 -20.30 5.58 -9.19
N LEU A 59 -20.25 5.32 -7.88
CA LEU A 59 -19.19 5.81 -7.01
C LEU A 59 -17.80 5.22 -7.34
N ILE A 60 -17.74 3.96 -7.80
CA ILE A 60 -16.48 3.36 -8.26
C ILE A 60 -15.87 4.15 -9.42
N LEU A 61 -16.65 4.79 -10.27
CA LEU A 61 -16.15 5.59 -11.39
C LEU A 61 -15.59 6.95 -10.95
N VAL A 62 -16.07 7.50 -9.85
CA VAL A 62 -15.61 8.81 -9.32
C VAL A 62 -14.15 8.74 -8.88
N ILE A 63 -13.74 7.65 -8.24
CA ILE A 63 -12.37 7.51 -7.70
C ILE A 63 -11.30 7.50 -8.81
N PRO A 64 -11.40 6.69 -9.88
CA PRO A 64 -10.47 6.77 -11.00
C PRO A 64 -10.42 8.14 -11.68
N PHE A 65 -11.57 8.82 -11.78
CA PHE A 65 -11.62 10.16 -12.33
C PHE A 65 -10.84 11.16 -11.48
N MET A 66 -11.02 11.13 -10.15
CA MET A 66 -10.26 11.96 -9.21
C MET A 66 -8.75 11.65 -9.27
N ILE A 67 -8.38 10.38 -9.35
CA ILE A 67 -6.97 9.96 -9.47
C ILE A 67 -6.39 10.47 -10.80
N SER A 68 -7.10 10.30 -11.91
CA SER A 68 -6.66 10.80 -13.22
C SER A 68 -6.44 12.31 -13.23
N TRP A 69 -7.32 13.04 -12.55
CA TRP A 69 -7.17 14.48 -12.36
C TRP A 69 -5.95 14.82 -11.49
N SER A 70 -5.77 14.11 -10.40
CA SER A 70 -4.68 14.35 -9.43
C SER A 70 -3.29 14.09 -10.01
N ILE A 71 -3.17 13.18 -10.98
CA ILE A 71 -1.87 12.80 -11.57
C ILE A 71 -1.17 13.98 -12.26
N TRP A 72 -1.93 14.95 -12.76
CA TRP A 72 -1.40 16.18 -13.40
C TRP A 72 -0.66 17.09 -12.41
N PHE A 73 -0.93 16.96 -11.11
CA PHE A 73 -0.31 17.78 -10.06
C PHE A 73 0.89 17.09 -9.41
N VAL A 74 1.04 15.78 -9.58
CA VAL A 74 2.12 15.01 -8.97
C VAL A 74 3.39 15.13 -9.83
N PRO A 75 4.50 15.63 -9.28
CA PRO A 75 5.77 15.68 -10.00
C PRO A 75 6.31 14.26 -10.24
N GLU A 76 7.01 14.08 -11.34
CA GLU A 76 7.70 12.83 -11.66
C GLU A 76 8.80 12.52 -10.63
N SER A 77 9.08 11.23 -10.44
CA SER A 77 10.16 10.80 -9.54
C SER A 77 11.51 11.33 -10.00
N PRO A 78 12.26 12.11 -9.17
CA PRO A 78 13.59 12.59 -9.52
C PRO A 78 14.53 11.45 -9.89
N ARG A 79 14.41 10.32 -9.23
CA ARG A 79 15.22 9.13 -9.49
C ARG A 79 14.91 8.53 -10.87
N TRP A 80 13.66 8.46 -11.27
CA TRP A 80 13.26 7.98 -12.59
C TRP A 80 13.75 8.91 -13.70
N LEU A 81 13.69 10.22 -13.49
CA LEU A 81 14.19 11.22 -14.42
C LEU A 81 15.72 11.10 -14.61
N LEU A 82 16.48 10.87 -13.51
CA LEU A 82 17.91 10.61 -13.57
C LEU A 82 18.23 9.33 -14.35
N LEU A 83 17.49 8.25 -14.15
CA LEU A 83 17.64 7.01 -14.92
C LEU A 83 17.40 7.20 -16.41
N ARG A 84 16.65 8.21 -16.81
CA ARG A 84 16.40 8.62 -18.20
C ARG A 84 17.38 9.65 -18.73
N GLY A 85 18.34 10.11 -17.93
CA GLY A 85 19.30 11.14 -18.29
C GLY A 85 18.76 12.58 -18.31
N ARG A 86 17.55 12.79 -17.76
CA ARG A 86 16.85 14.10 -17.74
C ARG A 86 17.22 14.88 -16.48
N HIS A 87 18.48 15.28 -16.35
CA HIS A 87 19.03 15.88 -15.13
C HIS A 87 18.37 17.19 -14.72
N ALA A 88 18.08 18.09 -15.68
CA ALA A 88 17.45 19.39 -15.40
C ALA A 88 16.04 19.22 -14.80
N GLU A 89 15.26 18.30 -15.34
CA GLU A 89 13.91 18.02 -14.87
C GLU A 89 13.92 17.29 -13.52
N ALA A 90 14.92 16.44 -13.29
CA ALA A 90 15.12 15.77 -12.00
C ALA A 90 15.39 16.79 -10.88
N LEU A 91 16.23 17.80 -11.15
CA LEU A 91 16.50 18.88 -10.22
C LEU A 91 15.24 19.73 -9.98
N ALA A 92 14.49 20.06 -11.02
CA ALA A 92 13.23 20.81 -10.90
C ALA A 92 12.19 20.05 -10.11
N SER A 93 12.08 18.72 -10.31
CA SER A 93 11.19 17.85 -9.53
C SER A 93 11.60 17.79 -8.07
N LEU A 94 12.91 17.65 -7.78
CA LEU A 94 13.42 17.63 -6.42
C LEU A 94 13.12 18.95 -5.70
N ASN A 95 13.25 20.08 -6.37
CA ASN A 95 12.89 21.41 -5.84
C ASN A 95 11.41 21.51 -5.49
N ARG A 96 10.52 20.95 -6.30
CA ARG A 96 9.07 20.94 -6.01
C ARG A 96 8.70 20.06 -4.80
N LEU A 97 9.48 19.03 -4.53
CA LEU A 97 9.24 18.10 -3.41
C LEU A 97 9.76 18.62 -2.07
N LYS A 98 10.63 19.63 -2.08
CA LYS A 98 11.20 20.21 -0.86
C LYS A 98 10.40 21.44 -0.40
N PRO A 99 10.38 21.70 0.92
CA PRO A 99 9.87 22.96 1.45
C PRO A 99 10.59 24.15 0.81
N LYS A 100 9.87 25.25 0.59
CA LYS A 100 10.42 26.46 -0.04
C LYS A 100 11.58 27.10 0.74
N ASP A 101 11.69 26.80 2.02
CA ASP A 101 12.73 27.32 2.92
C ASP A 101 14.01 26.48 2.94
N THR A 102 14.11 25.46 2.06
CA THR A 102 15.29 24.59 2.01
C THR A 102 16.42 25.28 1.26
N PRO A 103 17.63 25.45 1.84
CA PRO A 103 18.79 26.04 1.15
C PRO A 103 19.11 25.31 -0.15
N GLU A 104 19.43 26.06 -1.20
CA GLU A 104 19.79 25.49 -2.51
C GLU A 104 20.98 24.51 -2.42
N GLU A 105 21.97 24.78 -1.56
CA GLU A 105 23.11 23.91 -1.35
C GLU A 105 22.68 22.52 -0.86
N THR A 106 21.69 22.45 0.03
CA THR A 106 21.15 21.18 0.52
C THR A 106 20.48 20.39 -0.61
N ILE A 107 19.77 21.08 -1.49
CA ILE A 107 19.07 20.45 -2.63
C ILE A 107 20.10 19.94 -3.65
N ARG A 108 21.14 20.72 -3.93
CA ARG A 108 22.24 20.32 -4.83
C ARG A 108 23.02 19.14 -4.27
N GLY A 109 23.36 19.14 -2.97
CA GLY A 109 24.03 18.02 -2.32
C GLY A 109 23.19 16.73 -2.33
N GLU A 110 21.88 16.84 -2.12
CA GLU A 110 20.99 15.67 -2.26
C GLU A 110 20.88 15.20 -3.71
N PHE A 111 20.86 16.11 -4.68
CA PHE A 111 20.82 15.78 -6.10
C PHE A 111 22.10 15.05 -6.53
N GLU A 112 23.27 15.50 -6.12
CA GLU A 112 24.56 14.85 -6.39
C GLU A 112 24.61 13.45 -5.78
N ASN A 113 24.22 13.31 -4.50
CA ASN A 113 24.14 12.02 -3.82
C ASN A 113 23.14 11.06 -4.51
N LEU A 114 22.02 11.59 -5.02
CA LEU A 114 21.04 10.79 -5.75
C LEU A 114 21.59 10.38 -7.12
N SER A 115 22.23 11.29 -7.82
CA SER A 115 22.85 11.06 -9.13
C SER A 115 23.95 10.00 -9.05
N GLU A 116 24.84 10.08 -8.04
CA GLU A 116 25.87 9.09 -7.78
C GLU A 116 25.29 7.70 -7.50
N LYS A 117 24.28 7.62 -6.63
CA LYS A 117 23.58 6.35 -6.35
C LYS A 117 22.91 5.76 -7.57
N VAL A 118 22.34 6.60 -8.44
CA VAL A 118 21.69 6.17 -9.68
C VAL A 118 22.74 5.69 -10.69
N SER A 119 23.87 6.38 -10.86
CA SER A 119 24.95 5.98 -11.76
C SER A 119 25.54 4.61 -11.38
N HIS A 120 25.77 4.35 -10.10
CA HIS A 120 26.16 3.02 -9.60
C HIS A 120 25.09 1.94 -9.80
N GLN A 121 23.81 2.31 -9.93
CA GLN A 121 22.72 1.37 -10.19
C GLN A 121 22.43 1.12 -11.68
N LEU A 122 22.95 1.97 -12.57
CA LEU A 122 22.84 1.82 -14.03
C LEU A 122 23.63 0.62 -14.59
N GLU A 123 24.55 0.05 -13.81
CA GLU A 123 25.07 -1.29 -14.13
C GLU A 123 23.87 -2.24 -14.17
N LYS A 124 23.55 -2.65 -15.38
CA LYS A 124 22.36 -3.41 -15.78
C LYS A 124 22.01 -4.53 -14.81
N LYS A 125 21.16 -4.27 -13.85
CA LYS A 125 20.54 -5.31 -13.01
C LYS A 125 19.64 -6.15 -13.90
N ARG A 126 20.11 -7.33 -14.27
CA ARG A 126 19.35 -8.32 -15.03
C ARG A 126 18.43 -9.08 -14.06
N PHE A 127 17.30 -9.55 -14.58
CA PHE A 127 16.39 -10.41 -13.78
C PHE A 127 17.12 -11.64 -13.19
N ARG A 128 18.17 -12.11 -13.86
CA ARG A 128 19.07 -13.18 -13.37
C ARG A 128 19.81 -12.84 -12.07
N ASP A 129 20.02 -11.57 -11.77
CA ASP A 129 20.72 -11.13 -10.56
C ASP A 129 19.91 -11.40 -9.28
N LEU A 130 18.61 -11.63 -9.40
CA LEU A 130 17.74 -12.09 -8.30
C LEU A 130 18.15 -13.49 -7.80
N PHE A 131 18.72 -14.31 -8.67
CA PHE A 131 19.11 -15.70 -8.37
C PHE A 131 20.61 -15.84 -8.07
N THR A 132 21.37 -14.75 -8.07
CA THR A 132 22.80 -14.77 -7.66
C THR A 132 22.92 -15.16 -6.18
N PRO A 133 24.05 -15.80 -5.77
CA PRO A 133 24.24 -16.24 -4.39
C PRO A 133 24.01 -15.16 -3.34
N GLN A 134 24.33 -13.90 -3.66
CA GLN A 134 24.17 -12.75 -2.77
C GLN A 134 22.70 -12.36 -2.56
N ASN A 135 21.83 -12.52 -3.58
CA ASN A 135 20.42 -12.09 -3.54
C ASN A 135 19.47 -13.27 -3.33
N ARG A 136 19.91 -14.51 -3.57
CA ARG A 136 19.09 -15.72 -3.51
C ARG A 136 18.32 -15.87 -2.20
N GLN A 137 18.99 -15.64 -1.06
CA GLN A 137 18.34 -15.75 0.25
C GLN A 137 17.22 -14.70 0.41
N ARG A 138 17.48 -13.45 0.00
CA ARG A 138 16.47 -12.38 0.05
C ARG A 138 15.28 -12.68 -0.86
N THR A 139 15.54 -13.14 -2.08
CA THR A 139 14.52 -13.54 -3.04
C THR A 139 13.69 -14.70 -2.50
N LEU A 140 14.34 -15.71 -1.94
CA LEU A 140 13.66 -16.88 -1.36
C LEU A 140 12.76 -16.48 -0.19
N VAL A 141 13.21 -15.62 0.71
CA VAL A 141 12.39 -15.13 1.83
C VAL A 141 11.15 -14.37 1.31
N VAL A 142 11.30 -13.51 0.31
CA VAL A 142 10.16 -12.77 -0.26
C VAL A 142 9.17 -13.70 -0.95
N VAL A 143 9.66 -14.65 -1.75
CA VAL A 143 8.81 -15.63 -2.44
C VAL A 143 8.09 -16.53 -1.42
N ALA A 144 8.81 -17.05 -0.43
CA ALA A 144 8.23 -17.89 0.62
C ALA A 144 7.17 -17.13 1.44
N ALA A 145 7.45 -15.89 1.84
CA ALA A 145 6.49 -15.07 2.58
C ALA A 145 5.19 -14.85 1.79
N ASN A 146 5.29 -14.52 0.50
CA ASN A 146 4.12 -14.36 -0.35
C ASN A 146 3.37 -15.68 -0.58
N PHE A 147 4.10 -16.78 -0.78
CA PHE A 147 3.49 -18.11 -0.93
C PHE A 147 2.72 -18.50 0.33
N PHE A 148 3.32 -18.39 1.50
CA PHE A 148 2.65 -18.73 2.76
C PHE A 148 1.48 -17.79 3.05
N GLN A 149 1.58 -16.52 2.72
CA GLN A 149 0.45 -15.57 2.84
C GLN A 149 -0.76 -16.03 2.01
N GLN A 150 -0.54 -16.49 0.78
CA GLN A 150 -1.64 -17.02 -0.03
C GLN A 150 -2.12 -18.40 0.45
N ALA A 151 -1.21 -19.25 0.93
CA ALA A 151 -1.53 -20.58 1.44
C ALA A 151 -2.40 -20.54 2.71
N THR A 152 -2.40 -19.44 3.48
CA THR A 152 -3.31 -19.26 4.63
C THR A 152 -4.78 -19.11 4.24
N GLY A 153 -5.12 -19.03 2.94
CA GLY A 153 -6.49 -18.81 2.46
C GLY A 153 -7.03 -17.41 2.67
N GLN A 154 -6.18 -16.43 3.03
CA GLN A 154 -6.60 -15.06 3.28
C GLN A 154 -7.33 -14.44 2.07
N ALA A 155 -6.86 -14.70 0.86
CA ALA A 155 -7.52 -14.21 -0.35
C ALA A 155 -8.93 -14.79 -0.50
N PHE A 156 -9.13 -16.06 -0.17
CA PHE A 156 -10.44 -16.69 -0.17
C PHE A 156 -11.35 -16.08 0.90
N ALA A 157 -10.87 -15.99 2.13
CA ALA A 157 -11.64 -15.42 3.25
C ALA A 157 -12.05 -13.97 2.99
N SER A 158 -11.18 -13.14 2.42
CA SER A 158 -11.47 -11.73 2.12
C SER A 158 -12.50 -11.56 1.00
N GLN A 159 -12.50 -12.43 0.00
CA GLN A 159 -13.42 -12.34 -1.14
C GLN A 159 -14.78 -12.99 -0.87
N TYR A 160 -14.78 -14.15 -0.23
CA TYR A 160 -16.00 -14.94 -0.02
C TYR A 160 -16.59 -14.83 1.38
N GLY A 161 -15.91 -14.17 2.31
CA GLY A 161 -16.36 -14.02 3.70
C GLY A 161 -17.78 -13.42 3.81
N THR A 162 -18.08 -12.38 3.05
CA THR A 162 -19.42 -11.75 3.03
C THR A 162 -20.49 -12.72 2.51
N VAL A 163 -20.18 -13.51 1.46
CA VAL A 163 -21.09 -14.50 0.89
C VAL A 163 -21.33 -15.63 1.88
N PHE A 164 -20.29 -16.11 2.56
CA PHE A 164 -20.40 -17.15 3.58
C PHE A 164 -21.27 -16.71 4.76
N VAL A 165 -21.03 -15.52 5.31
CA VAL A 165 -21.84 -14.96 6.40
C VAL A 165 -23.31 -14.78 5.98
N LYS A 166 -23.56 -14.39 4.72
CA LYS A 166 -24.93 -14.28 4.19
C LYS A 166 -25.66 -15.63 4.18
N GLN A 167 -24.96 -16.74 3.92
CA GLN A 167 -25.55 -18.09 3.96
C GLN A 167 -25.94 -18.53 5.37
N LEU A 168 -25.24 -18.06 6.39
CA LEU A 168 -25.55 -18.39 7.79
C LEU A 168 -26.86 -17.78 8.30
N LYS A 169 -27.45 -16.81 7.59
CA LYS A 169 -28.75 -16.14 7.87
C LYS A 169 -28.91 -15.55 9.29
N SER A 170 -27.89 -15.60 10.11
CA SER A 170 -27.95 -15.20 11.53
C SER A 170 -27.66 -13.71 11.75
N ILE A 171 -26.82 -13.11 10.91
CA ILE A 171 -26.37 -11.71 11.06
C ILE A 171 -26.30 -11.06 9.68
N ASN A 172 -26.51 -9.75 9.62
CA ASN A 172 -26.37 -9.01 8.38
C ASN A 172 -24.89 -9.02 7.91
N ALA A 173 -24.63 -9.69 6.79
CA ALA A 173 -23.29 -9.89 6.24
C ALA A 173 -22.54 -8.57 6.00
N PHE A 174 -23.23 -7.50 5.59
CA PHE A 174 -22.63 -6.19 5.40
C PHE A 174 -22.18 -5.56 6.73
N SER A 175 -22.90 -5.82 7.83
CA SER A 175 -22.53 -5.34 9.16
C SER A 175 -21.25 -6.02 9.65
N VAL A 176 -21.10 -7.31 9.40
CA VAL A 176 -19.90 -8.07 9.75
C VAL A 176 -18.70 -7.53 8.96
N THR A 177 -18.85 -7.34 7.65
CA THR A 177 -17.78 -6.79 6.80
C THR A 177 -17.40 -5.38 7.23
N LEU A 178 -18.37 -4.55 7.61
CA LEU A 178 -18.11 -3.22 8.16
C LEU A 178 -17.29 -3.28 9.44
N GLY A 179 -17.70 -4.16 10.38
CA GLY A 179 -16.98 -4.38 11.62
C GLY A 179 -15.54 -4.87 11.40
N THR A 180 -15.34 -5.82 10.48
CA THR A 180 -14.01 -6.33 10.12
C THR A 180 -13.12 -5.21 9.56
N ASN A 181 -13.62 -4.39 8.64
CA ASN A 181 -12.86 -3.26 8.10
C ASN A 181 -12.49 -2.24 9.20
N ALA A 182 -13.38 -1.99 10.16
CA ALA A 182 -13.08 -1.08 11.27
C ALA A 182 -11.97 -1.63 12.19
N VAL A 183 -12.02 -2.92 12.51
CA VAL A 183 -10.99 -3.61 13.29
C VAL A 183 -9.65 -3.60 12.54
N ASP A 184 -9.66 -3.86 11.24
CA ASP A 184 -8.46 -3.82 10.40
C ASP A 184 -7.79 -2.44 10.40
N ILE A 185 -8.58 -1.37 10.32
CA ILE A 185 -8.08 0.02 10.42
C ILE A 185 -7.40 0.24 11.77
N GLY A 186 -8.04 -0.16 12.87
CA GLY A 186 -7.45 -0.09 14.20
C GLY A 186 -6.12 -0.85 14.30
N ALA A 187 -6.08 -2.07 13.78
CA ALA A 187 -4.90 -2.90 13.74
C ALA A 187 -3.75 -2.28 12.93
N ILE A 188 -4.04 -1.66 11.77
CA ILE A 188 -3.04 -0.97 10.94
C ILE A 188 -2.44 0.23 11.68
N VAL A 189 -3.26 1.05 12.35
CA VAL A 189 -2.80 2.22 13.10
C VAL A 189 -1.92 1.78 14.28
N ILE A 190 -2.35 0.77 15.04
CA ILE A 190 -1.58 0.22 16.16
C ILE A 190 -0.26 -0.39 15.66
N SER A 191 -0.32 -1.21 14.62
CA SER A 191 0.88 -1.85 14.04
C SER A 191 1.85 -0.81 13.49
N GLY A 192 1.36 0.23 12.82
CA GLY A 192 2.19 1.32 12.30
C GLY A 192 2.94 2.04 13.41
N SER A 193 2.26 2.37 14.51
CA SER A 193 2.87 3.01 15.68
C SER A 193 3.87 2.11 16.41
N LEU A 194 3.63 0.79 16.37
CA LEU A 194 4.49 -0.19 17.04
C LEU A 194 5.76 -0.51 16.23
N ILE A 195 5.65 -0.55 14.90
CA ILE A 195 6.78 -0.84 14.00
C ILE A 195 7.93 0.15 14.21
N ASP A 196 7.62 1.42 14.42
CA ASP A 196 8.63 2.47 14.63
C ASP A 196 9.32 2.34 15.98
N ARG A 197 8.67 1.76 17.00
CA ARG A 197 9.21 1.59 18.36
C ARG A 197 9.90 0.25 18.59
N VAL A 198 9.33 -0.83 18.08
CA VAL A 198 9.73 -2.21 18.40
C VAL A 198 10.59 -2.83 17.28
N GLY A 199 10.53 -2.24 16.08
CA GLY A 199 11.25 -2.75 14.91
C GLY A 199 10.48 -3.83 14.13
N ARG A 200 10.79 -3.92 12.84
CA ARG A 200 10.04 -4.75 11.87
C ARG A 200 10.02 -6.24 12.21
N ARG A 201 11.10 -6.78 12.77
CA ARG A 201 11.22 -8.22 13.08
C ARG A 201 10.25 -8.65 14.17
N TYR A 202 10.20 -7.90 15.27
CA TYR A 202 9.31 -8.20 16.39
C TYR A 202 7.83 -7.94 16.05
N ALA A 203 7.54 -6.89 15.27
CA ALA A 203 6.19 -6.62 14.79
C ALA A 203 5.63 -7.78 13.96
N SER A 204 6.46 -8.39 13.08
CA SER A 204 6.04 -9.55 12.28
C SER A 204 5.77 -10.79 13.15
N ILE A 205 6.58 -11.02 14.17
CA ILE A 205 6.39 -12.14 15.12
C ILE A 205 5.10 -11.93 15.93
N LEU A 206 4.88 -10.72 16.42
CA LEU A 206 3.68 -10.36 17.18
C LEU A 206 2.41 -10.56 16.34
N HIS A 207 2.43 -10.16 15.06
CA HIS A 207 1.32 -10.35 14.13
C HIS A 207 0.98 -11.83 13.93
N ILE A 208 1.99 -12.71 13.81
CA ILE A 208 1.80 -14.15 13.67
C ILE A 208 1.20 -14.75 14.96
N ILE A 209 1.66 -14.30 16.12
CA ILE A 209 1.15 -14.76 17.43
C ILE A 209 -0.30 -14.30 17.63
N THR A 210 -0.61 -13.04 17.33
CA THR A 210 -1.96 -12.48 17.48
C THR A 210 -2.95 -13.18 16.54
N PHE A 211 -2.53 -13.53 15.33
CA PHE A 211 -3.36 -14.27 14.38
C PHE A 211 -3.67 -15.70 14.85
N LYS A 212 -2.73 -16.36 15.55
CA LYS A 212 -2.95 -17.68 16.14
C LYS A 212 -3.84 -17.66 17.40
N LEU A 213 -3.90 -16.53 18.11
CA LEU A 213 -4.65 -16.37 19.36
C LEU A 213 -6.09 -15.93 19.17
N LEU A 214 -6.51 -15.53 17.96
CA LEU A 214 -7.90 -15.23 17.65
C LEU A 214 -8.69 -16.53 17.41
N PRO A 215 -9.52 -17.00 18.39
CA PRO A 215 -10.15 -18.33 18.34
C PRO A 215 -11.37 -18.40 17.43
N GLY A 216 -11.38 -17.70 16.31
CA GLY A 216 -12.52 -17.59 15.40
C GLY A 216 -12.33 -18.17 14.00
N GLN A 217 -11.14 -18.68 13.65
CA GLN A 217 -10.85 -19.14 12.27
C GLN A 217 -10.52 -20.63 12.14
N ALA A 218 -10.65 -21.41 13.23
CA ALA A 218 -10.43 -22.86 13.23
C ALA A 218 -11.69 -23.60 13.73
N LYS A 219 -12.82 -23.48 13.00
CA LYS A 219 -13.90 -24.48 12.98
C LYS A 219 -14.65 -24.38 11.66
#